data_98988e14f24038dff395c006df1016ed
#
_entry.id   98988e14f24038dff395c006df1016ed
#
_cell.length_a   1.000
_cell.length_b   1.000
_cell.length_c   1.000
_cell.angle_alpha   90.00
_cell.angle_beta   90.00
_cell.angle_gamma   90.00
#
_symmetry.space_group_name_H-M   'P 1'
#
loop_
_entity.id
_entity.type
_entity.pdbx_description
1 polymer ?
#
loop_
_entity_poly.entity_id
_entity_poly.type
_entity_poly.pdbx_seq_one_letter_code
_entity_poly.pdbx_strand_id
1 'polypeptide(L)'
;MSLRLKNCIISLPRVFQGFKRLTVLFLKRFSSTDRDIQNLLSFCPELTNLRLSSFEGINCLNIQAPKLESLHVDGDFEEINLDAPNLHEAILSTPKAKSYQSVSVAHDKEGYVKLPLGSLSEIKTLAIFGFMKYLSKGCVLMKPPAVFTRLENFYLAICFWDQRQVLTACSLLQNAPNLKKLHIRSDPLSTRDQDQVSIQGLTLEMQMDHLITASMIFFKGLDYEVDFLAKLLSCTPALEEVKIEWMGEMDRSMVLTKLLALPRVSPRAKIIVT
;
A
#
# COMPACT_ATOMS: atom_id res chain seq x y z
N MET A 1 -1.70 -7.07 27.80
CA MET A 1 -1.25 -5.75 28.32
C MET A 1 -1.02 -4.82 27.14
N SER A 2 -1.39 -3.52 27.24
CA SER A 2 -1.23 -2.55 26.15
C SER A 2 -0.39 -1.36 26.62
N LEU A 3 0.56 -0.92 25.78
CA LEU A 3 1.36 0.29 25.98
C LEU A 3 1.13 1.25 24.82
N ARG A 4 0.76 2.49 25.13
CA ARG A 4 0.54 3.54 24.14
C ARG A 4 1.32 4.80 24.53
N LEU A 5 2.31 5.17 23.73
CA LEU A 5 3.13 6.35 23.95
C LEU A 5 3.00 7.32 22.77
N LYS A 6 3.02 8.60 23.08
CA LYS A 6 2.95 9.68 22.08
C LYS A 6 3.89 10.83 22.45
N ASN A 7 4.47 11.47 21.45
CA ASN A 7 5.33 12.65 21.62
C ASN A 7 6.49 12.37 22.59
N CYS A 8 7.27 11.32 22.35
CA CYS A 8 8.34 10.89 23.26
C CYS A 8 9.62 10.51 22.51
N ILE A 9 10.72 10.48 23.24
CA ILE A 9 11.99 9.90 22.80
C ILE A 9 12.09 8.52 23.43
N ILE A 10 12.38 7.51 22.63
CA ILE A 10 12.58 6.14 23.10
C ILE A 10 14.08 5.86 23.10
N SER A 11 14.62 5.69 24.28
CA SER A 11 15.99 5.24 24.52
C SER A 11 15.96 4.19 25.61
N LEU A 12 16.60 3.06 25.37
CA LEU A 12 16.56 1.94 26.30
C LEU A 12 17.77 1.95 27.23
N PRO A 13 17.59 1.74 28.54
CA PRO A 13 18.69 1.60 29.46
C PRO A 13 19.45 0.29 29.18
N ARG A 14 20.73 0.24 29.57
CA ARG A 14 21.59 -0.93 29.35
C ARG A 14 21.03 -2.22 29.96
N VAL A 15 20.24 -2.12 31.03
CA VAL A 15 19.60 -3.24 31.74
C VAL A 15 18.09 -3.15 31.58
N PHE A 16 17.62 -3.25 30.33
CA PHE A 16 16.20 -3.32 30.06
C PHE A 16 15.71 -4.77 30.10
N GLN A 17 14.71 -5.06 30.96
CA GLN A 17 14.18 -6.42 31.14
C GLN A 17 12.98 -6.74 30.27
N GLY A 18 12.48 -5.73 29.54
CA GLY A 18 11.40 -5.88 28.57
C GLY A 18 9.98 -5.91 29.15
N PHE A 19 9.05 -6.05 28.26
CA PHE A 19 7.61 -6.13 28.55
C PHE A 19 7.09 -7.52 28.20
N LYS A 20 7.39 -8.52 29.02
CA LYS A 20 7.10 -9.95 28.76
C LYS A 20 5.62 -10.27 28.51
N ARG A 21 4.68 -9.40 28.92
CA ARG A 21 3.21 -9.59 28.74
C ARG A 21 2.58 -8.55 27.83
N LEU A 22 3.39 -7.79 27.11
CA LEU A 22 2.89 -6.76 26.22
C LEU A 22 2.33 -7.40 24.94
N THR A 23 1.05 -7.20 24.67
CA THR A 23 0.41 -7.69 23.45
C THR A 23 0.15 -6.57 22.43
N VAL A 24 0.00 -5.33 22.87
CA VAL A 24 -0.26 -4.17 22.00
C VAL A 24 0.74 -3.07 22.27
N LEU A 25 1.52 -2.68 21.28
CA LEU A 25 2.43 -1.54 21.33
C LEU A 25 2.02 -0.49 20.29
N PHE A 26 1.71 0.70 20.76
CA PHE A 26 1.36 1.85 19.93
C PHE A 26 2.29 3.02 20.24
N LEU A 27 3.12 3.41 19.26
CA LEU A 27 4.04 4.53 19.35
C LEU A 27 3.66 5.56 18.26
N LYS A 28 3.49 6.82 18.64
CA LYS A 28 3.13 7.90 17.70
C LYS A 28 3.89 9.17 17.99
N ARG A 29 4.44 9.81 16.94
CA ARG A 29 5.27 11.01 17.05
C ARG A 29 6.40 10.79 18.03
N PHE A 30 7.29 9.88 17.72
CA PHE A 30 8.41 9.53 18.57
C PHE A 30 9.71 9.57 17.78
N SER A 31 10.83 9.76 18.49
CA SER A 31 12.16 9.57 17.95
C SER A 31 12.85 8.41 18.65
N SER A 32 13.65 7.65 17.90
CA SER A 32 14.41 6.52 18.39
C SER A 32 15.56 6.22 17.45
N THR A 33 16.39 5.24 17.79
CA THR A 33 17.39 4.66 16.89
C THR A 33 16.94 3.29 16.41
N ASP A 34 17.47 2.82 15.26
CA ASP A 34 17.24 1.46 14.76
C ASP A 34 17.50 0.41 15.85
N ARG A 35 18.58 0.62 16.61
CA ARG A 35 18.97 -0.28 17.69
C ARG A 35 17.99 -0.30 18.85
N ASP A 36 17.53 0.87 19.30
CA ASP A 36 16.64 0.95 20.45
C ASP A 36 15.26 0.38 20.13
N ILE A 37 14.73 0.68 18.93
CA ILE A 37 13.43 0.12 18.52
C ILE A 37 13.52 -1.40 18.31
N GLN A 38 14.60 -1.91 17.72
CA GLN A 38 14.83 -3.34 17.57
C GLN A 38 14.93 -4.04 18.93
N ASN A 39 15.70 -3.49 19.86
CA ASN A 39 15.82 -4.02 21.20
C ASN A 39 14.47 -3.99 21.93
N LEU A 40 13.70 -2.89 21.82
CA LEU A 40 12.36 -2.82 22.42
C LEU A 40 11.47 -3.96 21.94
N LEU A 41 11.44 -4.20 20.63
CA LEU A 41 10.60 -5.24 20.03
C LEU A 41 11.05 -6.65 20.42
N SER A 42 12.35 -6.92 20.46
CA SER A 42 12.90 -8.22 20.87
C SER A 42 12.57 -8.61 22.31
N PHE A 43 12.31 -7.61 23.16
CA PHE A 43 11.87 -7.83 24.55
C PHE A 43 10.35 -7.89 24.74
N CYS A 44 9.57 -7.98 23.65
CA CYS A 44 8.11 -8.08 23.67
C CYS A 44 7.62 -9.39 23.01
N PRO A 45 7.91 -10.58 23.56
CA PRO A 45 7.65 -11.87 22.90
C PRO A 45 6.16 -12.19 22.70
N GLU A 46 5.27 -11.55 23.45
CA GLU A 46 3.81 -11.74 23.35
C GLU A 46 3.12 -10.68 22.46
N LEU A 47 3.89 -9.92 21.68
CA LEU A 47 3.35 -8.84 20.86
C LEU A 47 2.50 -9.38 19.71
N THR A 48 1.22 -9.00 19.68
CA THR A 48 0.27 -9.34 18.60
C THR A 48 -0.06 -8.16 17.71
N ASN A 49 -0.03 -6.93 18.25
CA ASN A 49 -0.35 -5.73 17.50
C ASN A 49 0.75 -4.67 17.68
N LEU A 50 1.36 -4.28 16.58
CA LEU A 50 2.39 -3.23 16.54
C LEU A 50 1.94 -2.07 15.67
N ARG A 51 1.95 -0.86 16.23
CA ARG A 51 1.71 0.35 15.48
C ARG A 51 2.78 1.39 15.74
N LEU A 52 3.52 1.75 14.70
CA LEU A 52 4.55 2.79 14.69
C LEU A 52 4.10 3.90 13.75
N SER A 53 3.95 5.13 14.22
CA SER A 53 3.46 6.23 13.39
C SER A 53 4.22 7.52 13.62
N SER A 54 4.62 8.19 12.55
CA SER A 54 5.29 9.50 12.58
C SER A 54 6.54 9.47 13.45
N PHE A 55 7.50 8.63 13.09
CA PHE A 55 8.76 8.48 13.82
C PHE A 55 9.93 9.13 13.07
N GLU A 56 11.01 9.41 13.82
CA GLU A 56 12.26 9.98 13.34
C GLU A 56 13.46 9.19 13.87
N GLY A 57 14.56 9.20 13.11
CA GLY A 57 15.82 8.56 13.50
C GLY A 57 15.87 7.05 13.30
N ILE A 58 14.87 6.47 12.59
CA ILE A 58 14.80 5.05 12.26
C ILE A 58 14.87 4.91 10.75
N ASN A 59 15.91 4.25 10.25
CA ASN A 59 16.10 3.97 8.82
C ASN A 59 15.83 2.50 8.50
N CYS A 60 16.20 1.59 9.40
CA CYS A 60 16.01 0.16 9.23
C CYS A 60 15.14 -0.41 10.35
N LEU A 61 13.97 -0.93 9.98
CA LEU A 61 13.05 -1.60 10.90
C LEU A 61 13.26 -3.11 10.85
N ASN A 62 13.84 -3.70 11.89
CA ASN A 62 13.94 -5.16 12.05
C ASN A 62 12.87 -5.62 13.04
N ILE A 63 11.84 -6.29 12.53
CA ILE A 63 10.69 -6.75 13.32
C ILE A 63 10.74 -8.28 13.42
N GLN A 64 11.18 -8.77 14.56
CA GLN A 64 11.16 -10.19 14.91
C GLN A 64 10.09 -10.39 15.98
N ALA A 65 8.90 -10.77 15.57
CA ALA A 65 7.73 -10.87 16.45
C ALA A 65 6.87 -12.07 16.05
N PRO A 66 7.16 -13.27 16.57
CA PRO A 66 6.55 -14.52 16.10
C PRO A 66 5.04 -14.60 16.35
N LYS A 67 4.51 -13.82 17.29
CA LYS A 67 3.07 -13.76 17.61
C LYS A 67 2.37 -12.55 16.97
N LEU A 68 3.07 -11.77 16.16
CA LEU A 68 2.51 -10.56 15.55
C LEU A 68 1.43 -10.93 14.53
N GLU A 69 0.26 -10.39 14.73
CA GLU A 69 -0.93 -10.59 13.89
C GLU A 69 -1.25 -9.36 13.03
N SER A 70 -1.04 -8.16 13.58
CA SER A 70 -1.32 -6.90 12.89
C SER A 70 -0.15 -5.93 13.02
N LEU A 71 0.30 -5.41 11.87
CA LEU A 71 1.39 -4.44 11.75
C LEU A 71 0.91 -3.16 11.07
N HIS A 72 1.15 -2.02 11.69
CA HIS A 72 0.93 -0.73 11.07
C HIS A 72 2.19 0.13 11.22
N VAL A 73 2.82 0.45 10.08
CA VAL A 73 3.97 1.35 10.02
C VAL A 73 3.64 2.55 9.16
N ASP A 74 3.70 3.75 9.73
CA ASP A 74 3.47 5.03 9.06
C ASP A 74 4.64 5.97 9.36
N GLY A 75 5.66 5.95 8.52
CA GLY A 75 6.88 6.72 8.70
C GLY A 75 7.84 6.61 7.54
N ASP A 76 8.89 7.42 7.59
CA ASP A 76 9.96 7.35 6.60
C ASP A 76 11.02 6.37 7.07
N PHE A 77 11.30 5.35 6.27
CA PHE A 77 12.35 4.36 6.48
C PHE A 77 12.91 3.89 5.13
N GLU A 78 14.08 3.30 5.14
CA GLU A 78 14.75 2.79 3.93
C GLU A 78 14.54 1.27 3.77
N GLU A 79 14.47 0.55 4.89
CA GLU A 79 14.36 -0.90 4.88
C GLU A 79 13.46 -1.39 6.02
N ILE A 80 12.65 -2.40 5.73
CA ILE A 80 11.93 -3.17 6.73
C ILE A 80 12.21 -4.66 6.53
N ASN A 81 12.72 -5.30 7.56
CA ASN A 81 12.92 -6.73 7.66
C ASN A 81 11.89 -7.32 8.61
N LEU A 82 11.16 -8.32 8.16
CA LEU A 82 10.00 -8.83 8.85
C LEU A 82 10.10 -10.35 9.01
N ASP A 83 10.14 -10.79 10.26
CA ASP A 83 10.00 -12.18 10.68
C ASP A 83 8.79 -12.28 11.63
N ALA A 84 7.62 -12.49 11.04
CA ALA A 84 6.33 -12.51 11.72
C ALA A 84 5.39 -13.53 11.04
N PRO A 85 5.57 -14.82 11.28
CA PRO A 85 4.86 -15.89 10.56
C PRO A 85 3.33 -15.90 10.78
N ASN A 86 2.86 -15.28 11.85
CA ASN A 86 1.42 -15.18 12.16
C ASN A 86 0.78 -13.88 11.65
N LEU A 87 1.52 -13.08 10.90
CA LEU A 87 1.03 -11.80 10.40
C LEU A 87 -0.06 -12.01 9.34
N HIS A 88 -1.25 -11.46 9.59
CA HIS A 88 -2.37 -11.52 8.66
C HIS A 88 -2.86 -10.15 8.19
N GLU A 89 -2.41 -9.06 8.84
CA GLU A 89 -2.70 -7.70 8.43
C GLU A 89 -1.45 -6.83 8.47
N ALA A 90 -1.14 -6.15 7.37
CA ALA A 90 -0.08 -5.13 7.32
C ALA A 90 -0.54 -3.87 6.62
N ILE A 91 -0.30 -2.73 7.27
CA ILE A 91 -0.51 -1.40 6.72
C ILE A 91 0.84 -0.68 6.71
N LEU A 92 1.35 -0.44 5.52
CA LEU A 92 2.61 0.25 5.31
C LEU A 92 2.33 1.59 4.62
N SER A 93 2.70 2.68 5.25
CA SER A 93 2.54 4.01 4.68
C SER A 93 3.75 4.90 4.93
N THR A 94 4.01 5.84 4.02
CA THR A 94 5.04 6.86 4.18
C THR A 94 4.40 8.25 4.20
N PRO A 95 4.80 9.13 5.15
CA PRO A 95 4.31 10.50 5.21
C PRO A 95 4.67 11.33 3.97
N LYS A 96 5.74 11.00 3.26
CA LYS A 96 6.07 11.62 1.98
C LYS A 96 4.94 11.51 0.95
N ALA A 97 4.06 10.52 1.10
CA ALA A 97 2.83 10.40 0.33
C ALA A 97 1.73 11.39 0.76
N LYS A 98 1.83 11.99 1.96
CA LYS A 98 0.81 12.90 2.51
C LYS A 98 1.12 14.38 2.29
N SER A 99 2.36 14.71 1.94
CA SER A 99 2.83 16.11 1.80
C SER A 99 2.83 16.56 0.36
N TYR A 100 1.65 16.81 -0.19
CA TYR A 100 1.49 17.35 -1.54
C TYR A 100 1.70 18.87 -1.65
N GLN A 101 2.07 19.55 -0.56
CA GLN A 101 2.14 21.03 -0.51
C GLN A 101 3.55 21.63 -0.45
N SER A 102 4.59 20.85 -0.31
CA SER A 102 5.95 21.39 -0.31
C SER A 102 6.81 20.78 -1.41
N VAL A 103 6.75 21.41 -2.58
CA VAL A 103 7.80 21.24 -3.60
C VAL A 103 9.02 22.02 -3.13
N SER A 104 9.74 21.51 -2.15
CA SER A 104 11.13 21.86 -2.00
C SER A 104 11.92 20.90 -2.88
N VAL A 105 12.60 21.45 -3.88
CA VAL A 105 13.63 20.78 -4.68
C VAL A 105 14.79 20.44 -3.74
N ALA A 106 14.58 19.50 -2.84
CA ALA A 106 15.66 18.85 -2.13
C ALA A 106 16.02 17.63 -2.97
N HIS A 107 17.28 17.58 -3.40
CA HIS A 107 17.90 16.48 -4.12
C HIS A 107 17.27 15.14 -3.69
N ASP A 108 16.49 14.54 -4.59
CA ASP A 108 16.07 13.15 -4.49
C ASP A 108 17.34 12.32 -4.38
N LYS A 109 17.79 12.07 -3.16
CA LYS A 109 18.58 10.87 -2.92
C LYS A 109 17.62 9.78 -3.35
N GLU A 110 17.95 9.08 -4.42
CA GLU A 110 17.22 7.94 -4.96
C GLU A 110 17.13 6.86 -3.86
N GLY A 111 16.24 7.07 -2.91
CA GLY A 111 16.02 6.16 -1.81
C GLY A 111 15.26 4.95 -2.36
N TYR A 112 15.91 3.81 -2.37
CA TYR A 112 15.25 2.53 -2.55
C TYR A 112 14.66 2.13 -1.21
N VAL A 113 13.34 1.96 -1.15
CA VAL A 113 12.71 1.33 0.02
C VAL A 113 12.62 -0.16 -0.25
N LYS A 114 13.29 -0.96 0.57
CA LYS A 114 13.18 -2.41 0.50
C LYS A 114 11.99 -2.88 1.34
N LEU A 115 10.94 -3.34 0.66
CA LEU A 115 9.79 -3.98 1.29
C LEU A 115 9.94 -5.51 1.20
N PRO A 116 9.71 -6.25 2.29
CA PRO A 116 9.85 -7.69 2.32
C PRO A 116 8.58 -8.37 1.77
N LEU A 117 8.23 -8.12 0.50
CA LEU A 117 7.01 -8.66 -0.09
C LEU A 117 6.93 -10.19 0.01
N GLY A 118 8.08 -10.88 -0.02
CA GLY A 118 8.14 -12.34 0.18
C GLY A 118 7.67 -12.78 1.57
N SER A 119 7.98 -12.01 2.62
CA SER A 119 7.51 -12.29 3.99
C SER A 119 6.02 -11.97 4.19
N LEU A 120 5.38 -11.35 3.19
CA LEU A 120 3.94 -11.01 3.21
C LEU A 120 3.09 -11.96 2.36
N SER A 121 3.63 -13.08 1.89
CA SER A 121 2.92 -14.03 1.01
C SER A 121 1.64 -14.62 1.63
N GLU A 122 1.63 -14.82 2.94
CA GLU A 122 0.52 -15.43 3.68
C GLU A 122 -0.47 -14.41 4.28
N ILE A 123 -0.31 -13.14 3.95
CA ILE A 123 -1.13 -12.07 4.51
C ILE A 123 -2.56 -12.07 3.94
N LYS A 124 -3.55 -11.74 4.76
CA LYS A 124 -4.96 -11.61 4.33
C LYS A 124 -5.34 -10.19 3.93
N THR A 125 -4.77 -9.21 4.63
CA THR A 125 -5.04 -7.79 4.38
C THR A 125 -3.73 -7.04 4.24
N LEU A 126 -3.52 -6.41 3.09
CA LEU A 126 -2.33 -5.60 2.81
C LEU A 126 -2.75 -4.20 2.38
N ALA A 127 -2.12 -3.19 2.97
CA ALA A 127 -2.26 -1.80 2.55
C ALA A 127 -0.88 -1.19 2.27
N ILE A 128 -0.70 -0.61 1.10
CA ILE A 128 0.56 0.01 0.66
C ILE A 128 0.26 1.43 0.17
N PHE A 129 0.68 2.43 0.95
CA PHE A 129 0.46 3.84 0.62
C PHE A 129 1.77 4.61 0.49
N GLY A 130 1.99 5.23 -0.68
CA GLY A 130 3.18 6.04 -0.97
C GLY A 130 4.43 5.25 -1.36
N PHE A 131 4.39 3.92 -1.34
CA PHE A 131 5.52 3.08 -1.72
C PHE A 131 5.53 2.67 -3.19
N MET A 132 4.44 2.88 -3.93
CA MET A 132 4.34 2.46 -5.34
C MET A 132 5.43 3.06 -6.22
N LYS A 133 5.83 4.31 -5.98
CA LYS A 133 6.94 4.95 -6.69
C LYS A 133 8.30 4.25 -6.46
N TYR A 134 8.52 3.65 -5.29
CA TYR A 134 9.74 2.91 -4.96
C TYR A 134 9.69 1.49 -5.53
N LEU A 135 8.56 0.82 -5.41
CA LEU A 135 8.33 -0.50 -6.00
C LEU A 135 8.47 -0.45 -7.52
N SER A 136 7.96 0.59 -8.17
CA SER A 136 8.03 0.75 -9.61
C SER A 136 9.44 1.06 -10.14
N LYS A 137 10.32 1.66 -9.32
CA LYS A 137 11.74 1.88 -9.67
C LYS A 137 12.57 0.59 -9.57
N GLY A 138 12.26 -0.28 -8.60
CA GLY A 138 13.00 -1.52 -8.35
C GLY A 138 12.48 -2.75 -9.09
N CYS A 139 11.23 -2.75 -9.50
CA CYS A 139 10.64 -3.83 -10.28
C CYS A 139 11.00 -3.68 -11.75
N VAL A 140 12.03 -4.35 -12.18
CA VAL A 140 12.10 -4.83 -13.56
C VAL A 140 10.92 -5.78 -13.73
N LEU A 141 9.95 -5.38 -14.51
CA LEU A 141 8.60 -5.86 -14.83
C LEU A 141 8.39 -7.38 -15.04
N MET A 142 9.32 -8.24 -14.65
CA MET A 142 9.33 -9.62 -15.14
C MET A 142 8.88 -10.68 -14.13
N LYS A 143 8.96 -10.44 -12.84
CA LYS A 143 8.39 -11.35 -11.83
C LYS A 143 8.14 -10.57 -10.53
N PRO A 144 6.91 -10.54 -10.02
CA PRO A 144 6.68 -10.03 -8.69
C PRO A 144 7.42 -10.91 -7.67
N PRO A 145 7.93 -10.30 -6.60
CA PRO A 145 8.77 -11.00 -5.63
C PRO A 145 8.00 -12.02 -4.78
N ALA A 146 6.68 -12.07 -4.89
CA ALA A 146 5.84 -12.98 -4.12
C ALA A 146 4.49 -13.24 -4.77
N VAL A 147 3.94 -14.43 -4.53
CA VAL A 147 2.55 -14.77 -4.79
C VAL A 147 1.79 -14.63 -3.47
N PHE A 148 0.77 -13.80 -3.44
CA PHE A 148 -0.07 -13.55 -2.27
C PHE A 148 -1.23 -14.53 -2.24
N THR A 149 -0.97 -15.77 -1.82
CA THR A 149 -1.95 -16.86 -1.90
C THR A 149 -3.17 -16.68 -1.01
N ARG A 150 -3.04 -15.89 0.06
CA ARG A 150 -4.11 -15.67 1.06
C ARG A 150 -4.67 -14.26 1.08
N LEU A 151 -4.20 -13.38 0.19
CA LEU A 151 -4.63 -11.98 0.17
C LEU A 151 -6.08 -11.86 -0.29
N GLU A 152 -6.92 -11.37 0.61
CA GLU A 152 -8.36 -11.15 0.37
C GLU A 152 -8.69 -9.66 0.23
N ASN A 153 -7.96 -8.78 0.92
CA ASN A 153 -8.21 -7.33 0.91
C ASN A 153 -6.91 -6.58 0.58
N PHE A 154 -6.93 -5.81 -0.48
CA PHE A 154 -5.76 -5.05 -0.92
C PHE A 154 -6.08 -3.56 -1.06
N TYR A 155 -5.27 -2.72 -0.42
CA TYR A 155 -5.38 -1.27 -0.45
C TYR A 155 -4.12 -0.68 -1.08
N LEU A 156 -4.29 0.05 -2.17
CA LEU A 156 -3.19 0.66 -2.93
C LEU A 156 -3.40 2.17 -3.10
N ALA A 157 -2.32 2.94 -3.08
CA ALA A 157 -2.32 4.30 -3.62
C ALA A 157 -1.50 4.30 -4.92
N ILE A 158 -2.10 4.70 -6.03
CA ILE A 158 -1.51 4.66 -7.35
C ILE A 158 -1.54 6.06 -7.97
N CYS A 159 -0.43 6.47 -8.53
CA CYS A 159 -0.34 7.60 -9.42
C CYS A 159 -0.59 7.13 -10.85
N PHE A 160 -1.80 7.32 -11.37
CA PHE A 160 -2.24 6.72 -12.64
C PHE A 160 -1.56 7.31 -13.88
N TRP A 161 -1.02 8.51 -13.82
CA TRP A 161 -0.25 9.07 -14.93
C TRP A 161 1.17 8.46 -15.02
N ASP A 162 1.69 7.84 -13.94
CA ASP A 162 2.94 7.08 -13.96
C ASP A 162 2.65 5.62 -14.36
N GLN A 163 2.83 5.33 -15.63
CA GLN A 163 2.59 3.98 -16.17
C GLN A 163 3.38 2.88 -15.46
N ARG A 164 4.58 3.18 -14.92
CA ARG A 164 5.35 2.20 -14.15
C ARG A 164 4.62 1.80 -12.87
N GLN A 165 3.98 2.75 -12.18
CA GLN A 165 3.18 2.43 -11.01
C GLN A 165 1.93 1.62 -11.37
N VAL A 166 1.28 1.94 -12.47
CA VAL A 166 0.13 1.17 -12.97
C VAL A 166 0.54 -0.27 -13.30
N LEU A 167 1.66 -0.46 -14.03
CA LEU A 167 2.17 -1.79 -14.36
C LEU A 167 2.58 -2.58 -13.10
N THR A 168 3.20 -1.92 -12.13
CA THR A 168 3.55 -2.53 -10.86
C THR A 168 2.30 -2.96 -10.10
N ALA A 169 1.27 -2.12 -10.05
CA ALA A 169 -0.02 -2.47 -9.45
C ALA A 169 -0.66 -3.67 -10.14
N CYS A 170 -0.72 -3.69 -11.47
CA CYS A 170 -1.23 -4.81 -12.23
C CYS A 170 -0.44 -6.11 -11.93
N SER A 171 0.89 -6.03 -11.86
CA SER A 171 1.73 -7.18 -11.51
C SER A 171 1.44 -7.70 -10.10
N LEU A 172 1.26 -6.83 -9.10
CA LEU A 172 0.88 -7.23 -7.75
C LEU A 172 -0.50 -7.88 -7.73
N LEU A 173 -1.47 -7.34 -8.47
CA LEU A 173 -2.83 -7.88 -8.57
C LEU A 173 -2.86 -9.26 -9.22
N GLN A 174 -2.09 -9.49 -10.30
CA GLN A 174 -1.96 -10.80 -10.93
C GLN A 174 -1.45 -11.88 -9.97
N ASN A 175 -0.65 -11.47 -8.98
CA ASN A 175 -0.10 -12.39 -7.98
C ASN A 175 -0.94 -12.50 -6.70
N ALA A 176 -2.18 -12.00 -6.73
CA ALA A 176 -3.16 -12.11 -5.66
C ALA A 176 -4.42 -12.86 -6.16
N PRO A 177 -4.34 -14.17 -6.48
CA PRO A 177 -5.40 -14.90 -7.14
C PRO A 177 -6.70 -15.00 -6.32
N ASN A 178 -6.61 -14.92 -5.00
CA ASN A 178 -7.76 -15.03 -4.09
C ASN A 178 -8.29 -13.67 -3.60
N LEU A 179 -7.92 -12.57 -4.27
CA LEU A 179 -8.34 -11.23 -3.90
C LEU A 179 -9.85 -11.06 -4.06
N LYS A 180 -10.51 -10.62 -2.99
CA LYS A 180 -11.98 -10.39 -2.94
C LYS A 180 -12.33 -8.91 -2.96
N LYS A 181 -11.50 -8.08 -2.33
CA LYS A 181 -11.75 -6.63 -2.19
C LYS A 181 -10.51 -5.84 -2.58
N LEU A 182 -10.70 -4.90 -3.49
CA LEU A 182 -9.66 -4.00 -3.96
C LEU A 182 -10.04 -2.55 -3.65
N HIS A 183 -9.17 -1.85 -2.93
CA HIS A 183 -9.34 -0.43 -2.62
C HIS A 183 -8.19 0.37 -3.22
N ILE A 184 -8.51 1.27 -4.12
CA ILE A 184 -7.54 2.10 -4.81
C ILE A 184 -7.74 3.55 -4.43
N ARG A 185 -6.65 4.20 -4.04
CA ARG A 185 -6.59 5.64 -3.92
C ARG A 185 -5.87 6.20 -5.14
N SER A 186 -6.57 7.01 -5.94
CA SER A 186 -5.94 7.79 -6.99
C SER A 186 -5.09 8.87 -6.34
N ASP A 187 -3.78 8.78 -6.52
CA ASP A 187 -2.84 9.70 -5.89
C ASP A 187 -2.72 10.97 -6.73
N PRO A 188 -3.05 12.15 -6.19
CA PRO A 188 -3.11 13.39 -6.97
C PRO A 188 -1.75 13.97 -7.35
N LEU A 189 -0.65 13.23 -7.14
CA LEU A 189 0.68 13.76 -7.33
C LEU A 189 0.96 14.28 -8.73
N SER A 190 1.31 15.54 -8.70
CA SER A 190 2.16 16.28 -9.63
C SER A 190 1.77 16.26 -11.11
N THR A 191 1.06 17.30 -11.49
CA THR A 191 0.77 17.71 -12.88
C THR A 191 2.02 18.27 -13.62
N ARG A 192 3.25 18.09 -13.12
CA ARG A 192 4.40 18.86 -13.62
C ARG A 192 5.59 18.08 -14.19
N ASP A 193 5.68 16.77 -14.02
CA ASP A 193 6.76 16.02 -14.66
C ASP A 193 6.24 15.37 -15.95
N GLN A 194 6.58 16.05 -17.06
CA GLN A 194 6.15 15.71 -18.44
C GLN A 194 6.89 14.52 -19.05
N ASP A 195 7.59 13.72 -18.30
CA ASP A 195 8.17 12.50 -18.81
C ASP A 195 7.12 11.37 -18.79
N GLN A 196 6.12 11.52 -19.67
CA GLN A 196 5.24 10.42 -20.04
C GLN A 196 6.06 9.35 -20.75
N VAL A 197 6.59 8.41 -19.99
CA VAL A 197 7.12 7.19 -20.58
C VAL A 197 5.91 6.35 -21.04
N SER A 198 5.51 6.57 -22.29
CA SER A 198 4.50 5.74 -22.93
C SER A 198 5.05 4.32 -23.07
N ILE A 199 4.61 3.41 -22.23
CA ILE A 199 4.87 1.98 -22.40
C ILE A 199 3.76 1.42 -23.29
N GLN A 200 3.82 1.74 -24.59
CA GLN A 200 2.95 1.14 -25.59
C GLN A 200 3.34 -0.34 -25.72
N GLY A 201 2.35 -1.23 -25.53
CA GLY A 201 2.43 -2.62 -25.95
C GLY A 201 2.56 -3.69 -24.87
N LEU A 202 2.54 -3.38 -23.59
CA LEU A 202 2.45 -4.41 -22.54
C LEU A 202 0.97 -4.77 -22.27
N THR A 203 0.51 -5.80 -22.97
CA THR A 203 -0.73 -6.49 -22.60
C THR A 203 -0.48 -7.33 -21.35
N LEU A 204 -0.69 -6.73 -20.19
CA LEU A 204 -0.79 -7.49 -18.95
C LEU A 204 -2.13 -8.23 -18.97
N GLU A 205 -2.08 -9.52 -19.13
CA GLU A 205 -3.25 -10.38 -18.96
C GLU A 205 -3.53 -10.50 -17.45
N MET A 206 -4.34 -9.60 -16.91
CA MET A 206 -4.85 -9.74 -15.54
C MET A 206 -6.04 -10.69 -15.57
N GLN A 207 -6.04 -11.64 -14.64
CA GLN A 207 -7.21 -12.48 -14.36
C GLN A 207 -7.47 -12.45 -12.86
N MET A 208 -8.66 -11.95 -12.48
CA MET A 208 -9.04 -11.74 -11.08
C MET A 208 -10.40 -12.37 -10.82
N ASP A 209 -10.42 -13.71 -10.83
CA ASP A 209 -11.66 -14.50 -10.83
C ASP A 209 -12.48 -14.38 -9.53
N HIS A 210 -11.85 -13.98 -8.44
CA HIS A 210 -12.46 -13.91 -7.12
C HIS A 210 -12.75 -12.48 -6.62
N LEU A 211 -12.46 -11.45 -7.42
CA LEU A 211 -12.72 -10.07 -7.02
C LEU A 211 -14.22 -9.78 -7.01
N ILE A 212 -14.77 -9.47 -5.84
CA ILE A 212 -16.20 -9.21 -5.63
C ILE A 212 -16.48 -7.71 -5.60
N THR A 213 -15.63 -6.94 -4.92
CA THR A 213 -15.83 -5.49 -4.78
C THR A 213 -14.56 -4.73 -5.08
N ALA A 214 -14.69 -3.61 -5.77
CA ALA A 214 -13.63 -2.64 -5.96
C ALA A 214 -14.09 -1.25 -5.50
N SER A 215 -13.15 -0.44 -5.01
CA SER A 215 -13.42 0.97 -4.77
C SER A 215 -12.27 1.84 -5.25
N MET A 216 -12.59 3.01 -5.77
CA MET A 216 -11.62 4.02 -6.16
C MET A 216 -12.00 5.34 -5.52
N ILE A 217 -11.12 5.85 -4.66
CA ILE A 217 -11.28 7.16 -4.00
C ILE A 217 -10.38 8.21 -4.65
N PHE A 218 -10.77 9.47 -4.56
CA PHE A 218 -10.12 10.61 -5.21
C PHE A 218 -10.08 10.51 -6.74
N PHE A 219 -11.06 9.88 -7.33
CA PHE A 219 -11.21 9.71 -8.77
C PHE A 219 -11.53 11.04 -9.44
N LYS A 220 -10.77 11.42 -10.47
CA LYS A 220 -10.89 12.68 -11.18
C LYS A 220 -11.54 12.55 -12.56
N GLY A 221 -11.71 11.33 -13.05
CA GLY A 221 -12.27 11.04 -14.37
C GLY A 221 -11.30 11.21 -15.53
N LEU A 222 -10.02 11.22 -15.24
CA LEU A 222 -8.98 11.32 -16.26
C LEU A 222 -8.90 10.02 -17.08
N ASP A 223 -8.49 10.12 -18.34
CA ASP A 223 -8.54 8.99 -19.28
C ASP A 223 -7.78 7.77 -18.77
N TYR A 224 -6.59 7.95 -18.18
CA TYR A 224 -5.80 6.84 -17.61
C TYR A 224 -6.46 6.17 -16.38
N GLU A 225 -7.29 6.89 -15.62
CA GLU A 225 -8.08 6.30 -14.52
C GLU A 225 -9.24 5.46 -15.10
N VAL A 226 -9.88 5.99 -16.15
CA VAL A 226 -10.95 5.30 -16.90
C VAL A 226 -10.41 4.05 -17.59
N ASP A 227 -9.22 4.13 -18.21
CA ASP A 227 -8.57 3.00 -18.87
C ASP A 227 -8.23 1.88 -17.87
N PHE A 228 -7.75 2.24 -16.67
CA PHE A 228 -7.52 1.27 -15.62
C PHE A 228 -8.82 0.58 -15.18
N LEU A 229 -9.91 1.34 -15.02
CA LEU A 229 -11.22 0.78 -14.68
C LEU A 229 -11.74 -0.13 -15.80
N ALA A 230 -11.57 0.26 -17.07
CA ALA A 230 -11.93 -0.57 -18.21
C ALA A 230 -11.19 -1.91 -18.19
N LYS A 231 -9.88 -1.86 -17.92
CA LYS A 231 -9.06 -3.07 -17.76
C LYS A 231 -9.54 -3.93 -16.60
N LEU A 232 -9.80 -3.33 -15.43
CA LEU A 232 -10.32 -4.04 -14.26
C LEU A 232 -11.65 -4.74 -14.58
N LEU A 233 -12.60 -4.03 -15.19
CA LEU A 233 -13.91 -4.58 -15.55
C LEU A 233 -13.83 -5.71 -16.57
N SER A 234 -12.81 -5.70 -17.44
CA SER A 234 -12.61 -6.72 -18.48
C SER A 234 -11.99 -8.03 -17.95
N CYS A 235 -11.46 -8.06 -16.72
CA CYS A 235 -10.75 -9.21 -16.17
C CYS A 235 -11.34 -9.73 -14.83
N THR A 236 -12.54 -9.26 -14.44
CA THR A 236 -13.16 -9.57 -13.14
C THR A 236 -14.56 -10.17 -13.30
N PRO A 237 -14.70 -11.46 -13.61
CA PRO A 237 -15.99 -12.10 -13.89
C PRO A 237 -16.90 -12.22 -12.65
N ALA A 238 -16.34 -12.22 -11.44
CA ALA A 238 -17.11 -12.31 -10.19
C ALA A 238 -17.49 -10.93 -9.60
N LEU A 239 -17.11 -9.84 -10.24
CA LEU A 239 -17.30 -8.48 -9.70
C LEU A 239 -18.80 -8.14 -9.59
N GLU A 240 -19.19 -7.65 -8.42
CA GLU A 240 -20.57 -7.24 -8.13
C GLU A 240 -20.71 -5.72 -8.01
N GLU A 241 -19.68 -5.05 -7.48
CA GLU A 241 -19.74 -3.61 -7.19
C GLU A 241 -18.42 -2.90 -7.41
N VAL A 242 -18.47 -1.75 -8.07
CA VAL A 242 -17.38 -0.76 -8.12
C VAL A 242 -17.87 0.56 -7.55
N LYS A 243 -17.31 0.98 -6.42
CA LYS A 243 -17.58 2.30 -5.81
C LYS A 243 -16.54 3.31 -6.27
N ILE A 244 -16.98 4.46 -6.74
CA ILE A 244 -16.12 5.55 -7.19
C ILE A 244 -16.47 6.80 -6.40
N GLU A 245 -15.53 7.28 -5.60
CA GLU A 245 -15.63 8.58 -4.93
C GLU A 245 -15.11 9.67 -5.87
N TRP A 246 -16.01 10.50 -6.33
CA TRP A 246 -15.73 11.57 -7.29
C TRP A 246 -15.07 12.78 -6.62
N MET A 247 -13.92 13.19 -7.15
CA MET A 247 -13.18 14.39 -6.71
C MET A 247 -12.69 15.26 -7.88
N GLY A 248 -13.27 15.05 -9.08
CA GLY A 248 -12.84 15.74 -10.29
C GLY A 248 -13.54 17.09 -10.49
N GLU A 249 -12.88 17.96 -11.25
CA GLU A 249 -13.41 19.24 -11.74
C GLU A 249 -14.08 19.13 -13.12
N MET A 250 -13.94 17.98 -13.80
CA MET A 250 -14.52 17.73 -15.11
C MET A 250 -16.05 17.65 -15.01
N ASP A 251 -16.71 17.81 -16.15
CA ASP A 251 -18.17 17.60 -16.23
C ASP A 251 -18.52 16.15 -15.85
N ARG A 252 -19.20 16.01 -14.70
CA ARG A 252 -19.59 14.72 -14.15
C ARG A 252 -20.44 13.91 -15.12
N SER A 253 -21.28 14.55 -15.94
CA SER A 253 -22.15 13.85 -16.90
C SER A 253 -21.35 13.19 -18.02
N MET A 254 -20.32 13.86 -18.52
CA MET A 254 -19.41 13.28 -19.52
C MET A 254 -18.65 12.06 -18.97
N VAL A 255 -18.16 12.15 -17.74
CA VAL A 255 -17.42 11.05 -17.12
C VAL A 255 -18.35 9.88 -16.82
N LEU A 256 -19.56 10.13 -16.31
CA LEU A 256 -20.57 9.09 -16.10
C LEU A 256 -20.91 8.38 -17.42
N THR A 257 -21.03 9.12 -18.52
CA THR A 257 -21.27 8.53 -19.86
C THR A 257 -20.13 7.60 -20.27
N LYS A 258 -18.86 8.02 -20.07
CA LYS A 258 -17.68 7.16 -20.31
C LYS A 258 -17.72 5.90 -19.46
N LEU A 259 -17.98 6.03 -18.15
CA LEU A 259 -18.00 4.90 -17.21
C LEU A 259 -19.13 3.90 -17.51
N LEU A 260 -20.31 4.39 -17.91
CA LEU A 260 -21.43 3.53 -18.27
C LEU A 260 -21.21 2.78 -19.59
N ALA A 261 -20.41 3.35 -20.49
CA ALA A 261 -20.05 2.73 -21.78
C ALA A 261 -18.97 1.65 -21.64
N LEU A 262 -18.31 1.51 -20.49
CA LEU A 262 -17.24 0.53 -20.29
C LEU A 262 -17.79 -0.90 -20.40
N PRO A 263 -17.14 -1.77 -21.20
CA PRO A 263 -17.49 -3.17 -21.28
C PRO A 263 -17.22 -3.89 -19.96
N ARG A 264 -18.08 -4.82 -19.60
CA ARG A 264 -18.00 -5.57 -18.33
C ARG A 264 -18.12 -7.06 -18.63
N VAL A 265 -17.19 -7.84 -18.12
CA VAL A 265 -17.27 -9.32 -18.19
C VAL A 265 -18.30 -9.84 -17.17
N SER A 266 -18.39 -9.23 -16.01
CA SER A 266 -19.42 -9.58 -15.02
C SER A 266 -20.75 -8.90 -15.35
N PRO A 267 -21.84 -9.65 -15.60
CA PRO A 267 -23.16 -9.10 -15.83
C PRO A 267 -23.79 -8.49 -14.57
N ARG A 268 -23.24 -8.81 -13.39
CA ARG A 268 -23.70 -8.31 -12.09
C ARG A 268 -23.02 -7.00 -11.66
N ALA A 269 -21.92 -6.62 -12.32
CA ALA A 269 -21.12 -5.49 -11.91
C ALA A 269 -21.90 -4.16 -11.98
N LYS A 270 -22.07 -3.51 -10.85
CA LYS A 270 -22.69 -2.17 -10.72
C LYS A 270 -21.59 -1.14 -10.45
N ILE A 271 -21.66 0.00 -11.14
CA ILE A 271 -20.80 1.16 -10.88
C ILE A 271 -21.63 2.16 -10.08
N ILE A 272 -21.15 2.52 -8.88
CA ILE A 272 -21.77 3.49 -7.98
C ILE A 272 -20.82 4.68 -7.86
N VAL A 273 -21.27 5.86 -8.24
CA VAL A 273 -20.48 7.10 -8.19
C VAL A 273 -21.08 8.03 -7.13
N THR A 274 -20.31 8.33 -6.10
CA THR A 274 -20.70 9.17 -4.95
C THR A 274 -19.96 10.51 -4.95
#